data_9717303ab8b0b5ffc7cb75224544307e
#
_entry.id   9717303ab8b0b5ffc7cb75224544307e
#
_cell.length_a   1.000
_cell.length_b   1.000
_cell.length_c   1.000
_cell.angle_alpha   90.00
_cell.angle_beta   90.00
_cell.angle_gamma   90.00
#
_symmetry.space_group_name_H-M   'P 1'
#
loop_
_entity.id
_entity.type
_entity.pdbx_description
1 polymer ?
#
loop_
_entity_poly.entity_id
_entity_poly.type
_entity_poly.pdbx_seq_one_letter_code
_entity_poly.pdbx_strand_id
1 'polypeptide(L)'
;MKKDLNLMVAGPQGSGINFTSDTFAKVMSRQGFYVFTNAELFSTIKGEHSYFRVRISDSEISSYSKRVDILIPLDSKSVILHKDEVSDSGVILSEDKIDDNRYEALQYREILQKVATKFNKNLSELNVMKNTVALAAAVKMAGVGSEELKKVISENFASRKNIAEMNNAVVDEVYASFNSKKSFNLPKVTKSKRMLINSAEAVGMGKIISGLKFQSYYPITPASDESNYLESIMDKYGLVVEQTEDEIAAINMAIAAANTGLRSATSTSGPGFALMVEALSYAGMTETPVVIFYYQRAGPSTGMPTRHEQGDIKFALTAGHGEFPRVVIAPGDHTESFYDTAESFNIAEHYQLPVIVLLDKSMAMSNTTTEIFDTSKVRIDRGKLILQETSNYLRYKLTDDGISPRSVPGIKGGIITVAGDEHEEDGHIFSEDPDNRITMMNKRMNKMNLVLKEIPEDLKVKFYGKLSNKTVIVSWGSPKGAILDALEYYPEISFLQVRMMEPFPSDEVSKYLKGKYVIDIEQNYSGQLADIIREKTGIEVNSRILKFNGRPMAYEELVDAIKEAQKNKKVVLTYA
;
A
#
# COMPACT_ATOMS: atom_id res chain seq x y z
N MET A 1 -18.30 0.21 22.43
CA MET A 1 -17.33 -0.66 21.76
C MET A 1 -17.81 -0.90 20.35
N LYS A 2 -16.93 -0.79 19.36
CA LYS A 2 -17.19 -1.18 17.96
C LYS A 2 -17.68 -2.63 17.93
N LYS A 3 -18.65 -2.94 17.08
CA LYS A 3 -19.05 -4.32 16.83
C LYS A 3 -18.33 -4.82 15.58
N ASP A 4 -17.22 -5.49 15.81
CA ASP A 4 -16.40 -6.07 14.75
C ASP A 4 -16.75 -7.55 14.55
N LEU A 5 -16.70 -8.00 13.30
CA LEU A 5 -16.70 -9.42 12.93
C LEU A 5 -15.44 -9.71 12.10
N ASN A 6 -14.73 -10.76 12.49
CA ASN A 6 -13.47 -11.15 11.87
C ASN A 6 -13.59 -12.53 11.25
N LEU A 7 -13.55 -12.57 9.91
CA LEU A 7 -13.50 -13.81 9.12
C LEU A 7 -12.05 -14.18 8.81
N MET A 8 -11.71 -15.44 8.91
CA MET A 8 -10.48 -16.00 8.34
C MET A 8 -10.81 -17.15 7.40
N VAL A 9 -10.24 -17.13 6.21
CA VAL A 9 -10.22 -18.26 5.28
C VAL A 9 -8.79 -18.75 5.16
N ALA A 10 -8.55 -20.03 5.39
CA ALA A 10 -7.21 -20.58 5.44
C ALA A 10 -7.12 -21.93 4.71
N GLY A 11 -6.01 -22.17 4.00
CA GLY A 11 -5.80 -23.39 3.21
C GLY A 11 -4.56 -23.35 2.34
N PRO A 12 -4.36 -24.34 1.48
CA PRO A 12 -3.31 -24.33 0.48
C PRO A 12 -3.52 -23.20 -0.53
N GLN A 13 -2.42 -22.58 -0.99
CA GLN A 13 -2.50 -21.56 -2.04
C GLN A 13 -3.14 -22.17 -3.30
N GLY A 14 -4.09 -21.44 -3.89
CA GLY A 14 -4.87 -21.91 -5.06
C GLY A 14 -6.17 -22.64 -4.71
N SER A 15 -6.47 -22.91 -3.44
CA SER A 15 -7.70 -23.56 -2.99
C SER A 15 -8.96 -22.67 -2.98
N GLY A 16 -8.85 -21.41 -3.45
CA GLY A 16 -9.96 -20.47 -3.53
C GLY A 16 -10.10 -19.52 -2.34
N ILE A 17 -9.04 -19.38 -1.53
CA ILE A 17 -8.99 -18.46 -0.38
C ILE A 17 -9.37 -17.04 -0.81
N ASN A 18 -8.71 -16.52 -1.86
CA ASN A 18 -8.94 -15.15 -2.35
C ASN A 18 -10.41 -14.94 -2.78
N PHE A 19 -10.95 -15.87 -3.59
CA PHE A 19 -12.35 -15.75 -4.03
C PHE A 19 -13.33 -15.63 -2.86
N THR A 20 -13.16 -16.48 -1.84
CA THR A 20 -14.04 -16.50 -0.66
C THR A 20 -13.92 -15.21 0.14
N SER A 21 -12.70 -14.77 0.42
CA SER A 21 -12.42 -13.60 1.26
C SER A 21 -12.78 -12.29 0.55
N ASP A 22 -12.38 -12.13 -0.71
CA ASP A 22 -12.68 -10.91 -1.48
C ASP A 22 -14.17 -10.76 -1.74
N THR A 23 -14.88 -11.88 -2.03
CA THR A 23 -16.33 -11.84 -2.22
C THR A 23 -17.04 -11.48 -0.92
N PHE A 24 -16.62 -12.05 0.23
CA PHE A 24 -17.15 -11.68 1.53
C PHE A 24 -16.93 -10.19 1.83
N ALA A 25 -15.69 -9.70 1.66
CA ALA A 25 -15.32 -8.30 1.86
C ALA A 25 -16.19 -7.36 1.00
N LYS A 26 -16.38 -7.71 -0.28
CA LYS A 26 -17.18 -6.92 -1.23
C LYS A 26 -18.66 -6.87 -0.86
N VAL A 27 -19.23 -8.01 -0.43
CA VAL A 27 -20.62 -8.08 0.05
C VAL A 27 -20.80 -7.19 1.28
N MET A 28 -19.90 -7.27 2.26
CA MET A 28 -19.99 -6.50 3.50
C MET A 28 -19.80 -5.00 3.26
N SER A 29 -18.86 -4.61 2.42
CA SER A 29 -18.66 -3.21 2.00
C SER A 29 -19.92 -2.64 1.35
N ARG A 30 -20.60 -3.39 0.46
CA ARG A 30 -21.85 -2.97 -0.19
C ARG A 30 -23.05 -2.90 0.76
N GLN A 31 -23.01 -3.63 1.86
CA GLN A 31 -23.98 -3.47 2.95
C GLN A 31 -23.77 -2.20 3.77
N GLY A 32 -22.62 -1.53 3.62
CA GLY A 32 -22.28 -0.29 4.29
C GLY A 32 -21.32 -0.45 5.46
N PHE A 33 -20.80 -1.65 5.70
CA PHE A 33 -19.75 -1.87 6.70
C PHE A 33 -18.41 -1.29 6.25
N TYR A 34 -17.60 -0.88 7.20
CA TYR A 34 -16.17 -0.67 7.00
C TYR A 34 -15.49 -2.03 6.94
N VAL A 35 -14.55 -2.17 6.03
CA VAL A 35 -13.84 -3.42 5.76
C VAL A 35 -12.35 -3.15 5.74
N PHE A 36 -11.58 -4.03 6.37
CA PHE A 36 -10.13 -4.12 6.23
C PHE A 36 -9.73 -5.58 5.99
N THR A 37 -8.85 -5.82 5.01
CA THR A 37 -8.37 -7.17 4.71
C THR A 37 -6.87 -7.28 4.91
N ASN A 38 -6.40 -8.48 5.29
CA ASN A 38 -5.00 -8.83 5.32
C ASN A 38 -4.77 -10.21 4.72
N ALA A 39 -3.95 -10.28 3.67
CA ALA A 39 -3.62 -11.50 2.97
C ALA A 39 -2.19 -11.95 3.29
N GLU A 40 -2.05 -13.17 3.81
CA GLU A 40 -0.78 -13.83 4.04
C GLU A 40 -0.67 -15.02 3.09
N LEU A 41 -0.22 -14.72 1.88
CA LEU A 41 -0.13 -15.67 0.80
C LEU A 41 1.28 -16.27 0.70
N PHE A 42 1.37 -17.57 0.45
CA PHE A 42 2.60 -18.24 0.04
C PHE A 42 2.73 -18.27 -1.49
N SER A 43 3.92 -18.61 -1.94
CA SER A 43 4.17 -18.80 -3.37
C SER A 43 3.23 -19.88 -3.94
N THR A 44 2.59 -19.56 -5.07
CA THR A 44 1.75 -20.50 -5.82
C THR A 44 2.53 -21.72 -6.31
N ILE A 45 3.85 -21.59 -6.51
CA ILE A 45 4.73 -22.67 -6.97
C ILE A 45 4.86 -23.79 -5.92
N LYS A 46 4.89 -23.41 -4.63
CA LYS A 46 5.03 -24.39 -3.53
C LYS A 46 3.69 -24.86 -2.97
N GLY A 47 2.59 -24.14 -3.22
CA GLY A 47 1.25 -24.49 -2.76
C GLY A 47 1.12 -24.59 -1.23
N GLU A 48 1.96 -23.88 -0.48
CA GLU A 48 1.97 -23.93 0.97
C GLU A 48 0.79 -23.19 1.60
N HIS A 49 0.67 -23.34 2.92
CA HIS A 49 -0.40 -22.77 3.71
C HIS A 49 -0.48 -21.24 3.57
N SER A 50 -1.66 -20.75 3.24
CA SER A 50 -2.00 -19.34 3.11
C SER A 50 -3.26 -19.02 3.88
N TYR A 51 -3.45 -17.78 4.29
CA TYR A 51 -4.70 -17.34 4.90
C TYR A 51 -5.03 -15.90 4.54
N PHE A 52 -6.31 -15.60 4.62
CA PHE A 52 -6.83 -14.27 4.34
C PHE A 52 -7.78 -13.87 5.46
N ARG A 53 -7.56 -12.73 6.08
CA ARG A 53 -8.39 -12.15 7.14
C ARG A 53 -9.25 -11.03 6.59
N VAL A 54 -10.50 -10.98 7.00
CA VAL A 54 -11.42 -9.90 6.70
C VAL A 54 -12.03 -9.41 8.00
N ARG A 55 -11.70 -8.19 8.39
CA ARG A 55 -12.33 -7.48 9.51
C ARG A 55 -13.41 -6.57 8.96
N ILE A 56 -14.60 -6.61 9.55
CA ILE A 56 -15.71 -5.72 9.24
C ILE A 56 -16.20 -5.04 10.50
N SER A 57 -16.66 -3.79 10.39
CA SER A 57 -17.14 -2.99 11.53
C SER A 57 -18.25 -2.02 11.11
N ASP A 58 -19.06 -1.59 12.08
CA ASP A 58 -20.05 -0.52 11.89
C ASP A 58 -19.44 0.89 11.92
N SER A 59 -18.18 1.01 12.28
CA SER A 59 -17.40 2.24 12.32
C SER A 59 -16.04 2.07 11.63
N GLU A 60 -15.37 3.17 11.36
CA GLU A 60 -14.08 3.17 10.66
C GLU A 60 -13.04 2.30 11.36
N ILE A 61 -12.36 1.47 10.57
CA ILE A 61 -11.26 0.60 10.98
C ILE A 61 -10.12 0.73 9.98
N SER A 62 -8.89 0.62 10.48
CA SER A 62 -7.69 0.87 9.68
C SER A 62 -6.66 -0.25 9.75
N SER A 63 -6.97 -1.37 10.44
CA SER A 63 -6.08 -2.52 10.58
C SER A 63 -6.86 -3.82 10.75
N TYR A 64 -6.16 -4.96 10.67
CA TYR A 64 -6.75 -6.25 10.98
C TYR A 64 -6.73 -6.54 12.48
N SER A 65 -7.52 -7.54 12.89
CA SER A 65 -7.59 -8.07 14.26
C SER A 65 -6.93 -9.45 14.35
N LYS A 66 -6.30 -9.73 15.47
CA LYS A 66 -5.82 -11.09 15.80
C LYS A 66 -6.97 -12.06 16.04
N ARG A 67 -8.07 -11.57 16.62
CA ARG A 67 -9.26 -12.38 16.93
C ARG A 67 -9.93 -12.85 15.65
N VAL A 68 -10.34 -14.10 15.63
CA VAL A 68 -11.15 -14.71 14.57
C VAL A 68 -12.52 -15.08 15.14
N ASP A 69 -13.58 -14.63 14.48
CA ASP A 69 -14.96 -14.97 14.85
C ASP A 69 -15.54 -16.10 13.97
N ILE A 70 -15.12 -16.13 12.70
CA ILE A 70 -15.48 -17.21 11.76
C ILE A 70 -14.20 -17.72 11.11
N LEU A 71 -13.83 -18.98 11.33
CA LEU A 71 -12.77 -19.66 10.62
C LEU A 71 -13.36 -20.59 9.55
N ILE A 72 -12.94 -20.43 8.29
CA ILE A 72 -13.21 -21.34 7.19
C ILE A 72 -11.89 -22.05 6.84
N PRO A 73 -11.61 -23.22 7.42
CA PRO A 73 -10.45 -24.00 7.06
C PRO A 73 -10.77 -24.83 5.80
N LEU A 74 -9.91 -24.74 4.78
CA LEU A 74 -10.07 -25.52 3.54
C LEU A 74 -9.30 -26.85 3.60
N ASP A 75 -8.54 -27.09 4.66
CA ASP A 75 -7.87 -28.33 4.99
C ASP A 75 -7.68 -28.51 6.51
N SER A 76 -7.30 -29.72 6.93
CA SER A 76 -7.06 -30.05 8.35
C SER A 76 -5.86 -29.31 8.96
N LYS A 77 -4.85 -28.99 8.15
CA LYS A 77 -3.68 -28.21 8.59
C LYS A 77 -4.09 -26.81 9.04
N SER A 78 -5.02 -26.18 8.33
CA SER A 78 -5.57 -24.86 8.68
C SER A 78 -6.27 -24.84 10.03
N VAL A 79 -6.96 -25.94 10.40
CA VAL A 79 -7.56 -26.08 11.73
C VAL A 79 -6.48 -26.10 12.81
N ILE A 80 -5.44 -26.93 12.62
CA ILE A 80 -4.35 -27.07 13.60
C ILE A 80 -3.65 -25.73 13.83
N LEU A 81 -3.43 -24.96 12.76
CA LEU A 81 -2.71 -23.69 12.83
C LEU A 81 -3.51 -22.54 13.44
N HIS A 82 -4.84 -22.52 13.22
CA HIS A 82 -5.64 -21.32 13.50
C HIS A 82 -6.78 -21.50 14.51
N LYS A 83 -7.07 -22.71 15.00
CA LYS A 83 -8.15 -22.92 15.96
C LYS A 83 -8.00 -22.09 17.24
N ASP A 84 -6.77 -21.87 17.70
CA ASP A 84 -6.49 -21.12 18.92
C ASP A 84 -6.68 -19.61 18.77
N GLU A 85 -6.78 -19.10 17.52
CA GLU A 85 -7.10 -17.71 17.21
C GLU A 85 -8.62 -17.45 17.19
N VAL A 86 -9.42 -18.52 17.11
CA VAL A 86 -10.89 -18.41 17.12
C VAL A 86 -11.36 -18.09 18.53
N SER A 87 -12.15 -17.02 18.67
CA SER A 87 -12.72 -16.60 19.95
C SER A 87 -13.64 -17.68 20.54
N ASP A 88 -13.86 -17.67 21.86
CA ASP A 88 -14.76 -18.62 22.53
C ASP A 88 -16.18 -18.57 21.97
N SER A 89 -16.64 -17.40 21.56
CA SER A 89 -17.92 -17.19 20.89
C SER A 89 -17.89 -17.47 19.39
N GLY A 90 -16.71 -17.72 18.81
CA GLY A 90 -16.50 -17.92 17.39
C GLY A 90 -16.97 -19.28 16.86
N VAL A 91 -16.76 -19.50 15.58
CA VAL A 91 -17.21 -20.69 14.83
C VAL A 91 -16.10 -21.19 13.91
N ILE A 92 -15.96 -22.50 13.79
CA ILE A 92 -15.13 -23.19 12.80
C ILE A 92 -16.06 -23.92 11.83
N LEU A 93 -16.14 -23.43 10.59
CA LEU A 93 -17.03 -23.98 9.55
C LEU A 93 -16.26 -25.03 8.72
N SER A 94 -16.56 -26.32 8.90
CA SER A 94 -15.87 -27.39 8.18
C SER A 94 -16.83 -28.55 7.82
N GLU A 95 -16.48 -29.33 6.79
CA GLU A 95 -17.14 -30.60 6.48
C GLU A 95 -16.68 -31.69 7.45
N ASP A 96 -15.36 -31.73 7.68
CA ASP A 96 -14.76 -32.73 8.56
C ASP A 96 -15.09 -32.41 10.01
N LYS A 97 -15.49 -33.45 10.77
CA LYS A 97 -15.77 -33.30 12.19
C LYS A 97 -14.50 -32.91 12.94
N ILE A 98 -14.58 -31.80 13.68
CA ILE A 98 -13.51 -31.29 14.52
C ILE A 98 -13.93 -31.49 15.98
N ASP A 99 -13.03 -32.01 16.81
CA ASP A 99 -13.23 -32.11 18.26
C ASP A 99 -13.00 -30.73 18.90
N ASP A 100 -13.94 -29.84 18.73
CA ASP A 100 -13.97 -28.47 19.25
C ASP A 100 -15.42 -28.03 19.42
N ASN A 101 -15.75 -27.39 20.54
CA ASN A 101 -17.10 -26.93 20.83
C ASN A 101 -17.58 -25.79 19.94
N ARG A 102 -16.67 -25.14 19.20
CA ARG A 102 -16.94 -24.08 18.22
C ARG A 102 -17.20 -24.62 16.81
N TYR A 103 -17.08 -25.94 16.62
CA TYR A 103 -17.32 -26.59 15.32
C TYR A 103 -18.77 -26.50 14.89
N GLU A 104 -18.99 -26.13 13.65
CA GLU A 104 -20.25 -26.23 12.93
C GLU A 104 -20.07 -26.95 11.59
N ALA A 105 -20.92 -27.96 11.36
CA ALA A 105 -20.82 -28.79 10.16
C ALA A 105 -21.36 -28.06 8.93
N LEU A 106 -20.58 -28.05 7.85
CA LEU A 106 -21.02 -27.67 6.53
C LEU A 106 -21.31 -28.92 5.69
N GLN A 107 -22.56 -29.10 5.28
CA GLN A 107 -23.02 -30.26 4.51
C GLN A 107 -22.72 -30.08 3.00
N TYR A 108 -21.42 -29.90 2.66
CA TYR A 108 -20.99 -29.63 1.28
C TYR A 108 -21.55 -30.64 0.29
N ARG A 109 -21.40 -31.95 0.59
CA ARG A 109 -21.83 -33.02 -0.33
C ARG A 109 -23.34 -32.99 -0.62
N GLU A 110 -24.13 -32.76 0.40
CA GLU A 110 -25.60 -32.74 0.29
C GLU A 110 -26.09 -31.55 -0.54
N ILE A 111 -25.55 -30.38 -0.25
CA ILE A 111 -25.84 -29.12 -0.95
C ILE A 111 -25.41 -29.22 -2.41
N LEU A 112 -24.19 -29.63 -2.67
CA LEU A 112 -23.65 -29.72 -4.03
C LEU A 112 -24.35 -30.83 -4.84
N GLN A 113 -24.79 -31.94 -4.22
CA GLN A 113 -25.51 -32.99 -4.90
C GLN A 113 -26.90 -32.50 -5.41
N LYS A 114 -27.61 -31.70 -4.62
CA LYS A 114 -28.88 -31.10 -5.04
C LYS A 114 -28.69 -30.19 -6.24
N VAL A 115 -27.65 -29.33 -6.21
CA VAL A 115 -27.34 -28.43 -7.32
C VAL A 115 -26.86 -29.22 -8.54
N ALA A 116 -26.02 -30.25 -8.38
CA ALA A 116 -25.58 -31.12 -9.47
C ALA A 116 -26.78 -31.77 -10.19
N THR A 117 -27.75 -32.30 -9.43
CA THR A 117 -28.96 -32.86 -9.98
C THR A 117 -29.78 -31.81 -10.76
N LYS A 118 -29.94 -30.61 -10.22
CA LYS A 118 -30.69 -29.51 -10.85
C LYS A 118 -30.10 -29.09 -12.21
N PHE A 119 -28.76 -29.13 -12.34
CA PHE A 119 -28.08 -28.72 -13.56
C PHE A 119 -27.62 -29.89 -14.44
N ASN A 120 -28.02 -31.11 -14.11
CA ASN A 120 -27.63 -32.34 -14.82
C ASN A 120 -26.10 -32.47 -14.95
N LYS A 121 -25.39 -32.30 -13.83
CA LYS A 121 -23.95 -32.33 -13.71
C LYS A 121 -23.50 -33.43 -12.76
N ASN A 122 -22.23 -33.84 -12.89
CA ASN A 122 -21.63 -34.72 -11.90
C ASN A 122 -21.18 -33.93 -10.66
N LEU A 123 -21.30 -34.54 -9.48
CA LEU A 123 -20.85 -33.90 -8.22
C LEU A 123 -19.37 -33.44 -8.27
N SER A 124 -18.52 -34.23 -8.93
CA SER A 124 -17.10 -33.89 -9.10
C SER A 124 -16.85 -32.56 -9.83
N GLU A 125 -17.71 -32.19 -10.75
CA GLU A 125 -17.64 -30.91 -11.48
C GLU A 125 -17.93 -29.71 -10.57
N LEU A 126 -18.70 -29.91 -9.50
CA LEU A 126 -19.10 -28.85 -8.56
C LEU A 126 -18.17 -28.74 -7.34
N ASN A 127 -17.15 -29.62 -7.22
CA ASN A 127 -16.25 -29.60 -6.04
C ASN A 127 -15.60 -28.24 -5.79
N VAL A 128 -15.29 -27.48 -6.83
CA VAL A 128 -14.75 -26.10 -6.71
C VAL A 128 -15.72 -25.14 -6.02
N MET A 129 -17.03 -25.45 -6.01
CA MET A 129 -18.06 -24.62 -5.39
C MET A 129 -18.21 -24.85 -3.88
N LYS A 130 -17.40 -25.73 -3.26
CA LYS A 130 -17.31 -25.84 -1.80
C LYS A 130 -17.03 -24.48 -1.16
N ASN A 131 -16.20 -23.66 -1.80
CA ASN A 131 -15.91 -22.31 -1.34
C ASN A 131 -17.16 -21.42 -1.29
N THR A 132 -18.06 -21.57 -2.25
CA THR A 132 -19.33 -20.83 -2.28
C THR A 132 -20.27 -21.30 -1.17
N VAL A 133 -20.26 -22.58 -0.80
CA VAL A 133 -21.02 -23.08 0.35
C VAL A 133 -20.56 -22.43 1.64
N ALA A 134 -19.23 -22.43 1.90
CA ALA A 134 -18.65 -21.83 3.10
C ALA A 134 -18.88 -20.30 3.14
N LEU A 135 -18.70 -19.64 2.01
CA LEU A 135 -18.95 -18.21 1.86
C LEU A 135 -20.41 -17.86 2.16
N ALA A 136 -21.36 -18.60 1.59
CA ALA A 136 -22.79 -18.35 1.80
C ALA A 136 -23.21 -18.57 3.26
N ALA A 137 -22.63 -19.59 3.92
CA ALA A 137 -22.82 -19.85 5.34
C ALA A 137 -22.31 -18.68 6.20
N ALA A 138 -21.10 -18.18 5.93
CA ALA A 138 -20.51 -17.05 6.65
C ALA A 138 -21.31 -15.76 6.46
N VAL A 139 -21.77 -15.46 5.23
CA VAL A 139 -22.60 -14.28 4.92
C VAL A 139 -23.96 -14.38 5.63
N LYS A 140 -24.59 -15.58 5.65
CA LYS A 140 -25.83 -15.82 6.37
C LYS A 140 -25.66 -15.63 7.88
N MET A 141 -24.56 -16.14 8.46
CA MET A 141 -24.25 -15.96 9.88
C MET A 141 -23.99 -14.51 10.26
N ALA A 142 -23.46 -13.70 9.34
CA ALA A 142 -23.32 -12.25 9.51
C ALA A 142 -24.65 -11.49 9.43
N GLY A 143 -25.76 -12.17 9.16
CA GLY A 143 -27.12 -11.59 9.10
C GLY A 143 -27.43 -10.87 7.78
N VAL A 144 -26.65 -11.13 6.72
CA VAL A 144 -26.85 -10.52 5.39
C VAL A 144 -27.68 -11.46 4.51
N GLY A 145 -28.60 -10.91 3.72
CA GLY A 145 -29.44 -11.66 2.79
C GLY A 145 -28.68 -12.18 1.56
N SER A 146 -29.23 -13.22 0.89
CA SER A 146 -28.59 -13.88 -0.25
C SER A 146 -28.44 -13.00 -1.50
N GLU A 147 -29.30 -11.99 -1.67
CA GLU A 147 -29.40 -11.22 -2.92
C GLU A 147 -28.11 -10.46 -3.26
N GLU A 148 -27.49 -9.79 -2.28
CA GLU A 148 -26.25 -9.07 -2.53
C GLU A 148 -25.10 -10.04 -2.85
N LEU A 149 -25.05 -11.18 -2.16
CA LEU A 149 -24.06 -12.23 -2.44
C LEU A 149 -24.20 -12.77 -3.86
N LYS A 150 -25.42 -13.10 -4.29
CA LYS A 150 -25.70 -13.57 -5.65
C LYS A 150 -25.32 -12.54 -6.71
N LYS A 151 -25.56 -11.25 -6.43
CA LYS A 151 -25.17 -10.16 -7.31
C LYS A 151 -23.64 -10.08 -7.46
N VAL A 152 -22.89 -10.09 -6.37
CA VAL A 152 -21.41 -10.06 -6.40
C VAL A 152 -20.84 -11.29 -7.11
N ILE A 153 -21.39 -12.48 -6.86
CA ILE A 153 -21.00 -13.71 -7.56
C ILE A 153 -21.26 -13.58 -9.08
N SER A 154 -22.42 -13.08 -9.48
CA SER A 154 -22.76 -12.88 -10.89
C SER A 154 -21.83 -11.90 -11.59
N GLU A 155 -21.38 -10.85 -10.90
CA GLU A 155 -20.37 -9.92 -11.40
C GLU A 155 -18.99 -10.58 -11.54
N ASN A 156 -18.56 -11.36 -10.54
CA ASN A 156 -17.29 -12.07 -10.57
C ASN A 156 -17.20 -13.09 -11.72
N PHE A 157 -18.34 -13.66 -12.12
CA PHE A 157 -18.44 -14.62 -13.22
C PHE A 157 -19.20 -14.09 -14.44
N ALA A 158 -19.18 -12.76 -14.69
CA ALA A 158 -19.94 -12.13 -15.78
C ALA A 158 -19.67 -12.74 -17.17
N SER A 159 -18.42 -13.16 -17.43
CA SER A 159 -18.03 -13.85 -18.66
C SER A 159 -18.40 -15.35 -18.72
N ARG A 160 -18.88 -15.93 -17.60
CA ARG A 160 -19.17 -17.37 -17.42
C ARG A 160 -20.54 -17.57 -16.78
N LYS A 161 -21.60 -17.18 -17.48
CA LYS A 161 -22.99 -17.15 -16.96
C LYS A 161 -23.43 -18.47 -16.30
N ASN A 162 -23.16 -19.62 -16.93
CA ASN A 162 -23.54 -20.92 -16.38
C ASN A 162 -22.87 -21.19 -15.01
N ILE A 163 -21.62 -20.71 -14.81
CA ILE A 163 -20.92 -20.85 -13.52
C ILE A 163 -21.56 -19.93 -12.48
N ALA A 164 -21.92 -18.71 -12.87
CA ALA A 164 -22.66 -17.79 -12.00
C ALA A 164 -23.99 -18.37 -11.53
N GLU A 165 -24.78 -18.94 -12.45
CA GLU A 165 -26.07 -19.56 -12.15
C GLU A 165 -25.95 -20.75 -11.19
N MET A 166 -24.97 -21.63 -11.40
CA MET A 166 -24.72 -22.76 -10.50
C MET A 166 -24.27 -22.27 -9.10
N ASN A 167 -23.37 -21.28 -9.00
CA ASN A 167 -22.97 -20.70 -7.71
C ASN A 167 -24.15 -20.03 -7.01
N ASN A 168 -25.01 -19.32 -7.73
CA ASN A 168 -26.23 -18.72 -7.16
C ASN A 168 -27.20 -19.79 -6.63
N ALA A 169 -27.33 -20.92 -7.32
CA ALA A 169 -28.13 -22.05 -6.83
C ALA A 169 -27.52 -22.67 -5.56
N VAL A 170 -26.17 -22.72 -5.44
CA VAL A 170 -25.50 -23.13 -4.20
C VAL A 170 -25.86 -22.17 -3.07
N VAL A 171 -25.84 -20.86 -3.31
CA VAL A 171 -26.24 -19.86 -2.31
C VAL A 171 -27.70 -20.11 -1.85
N ASP A 172 -28.62 -20.31 -2.78
CA ASP A 172 -30.02 -20.56 -2.45
C ASP A 172 -30.20 -21.83 -1.58
N GLU A 173 -29.50 -22.94 -1.92
CA GLU A 173 -29.53 -24.17 -1.11
C GLU A 173 -28.95 -23.97 0.30
N VAL A 174 -27.86 -23.21 0.45
CA VAL A 174 -27.28 -22.88 1.76
C VAL A 174 -28.26 -22.05 2.58
N TYR A 175 -28.90 -21.06 1.98
CA TYR A 175 -29.86 -20.22 2.70
C TYR A 175 -31.11 -21.00 3.11
N ALA A 176 -31.51 -22.01 2.34
CA ALA A 176 -32.65 -22.87 2.64
C ALA A 176 -32.31 -23.91 3.74
N SER A 177 -31.13 -24.52 3.72
CA SER A 177 -30.83 -25.71 4.54
C SER A 177 -29.83 -25.47 5.71
N PHE A 178 -28.89 -24.55 5.58
CA PHE A 178 -27.92 -24.29 6.64
C PHE A 178 -28.56 -23.47 7.76
N ASN A 179 -28.62 -24.06 8.97
CA ASN A 179 -29.10 -23.38 10.18
C ASN A 179 -28.02 -23.44 11.25
N SER A 180 -27.30 -22.35 11.39
CA SER A 180 -26.32 -22.18 12.45
C SER A 180 -26.98 -21.98 13.80
N LYS A 181 -26.38 -22.55 14.84
CA LYS A 181 -26.72 -22.27 16.24
C LYS A 181 -26.25 -20.87 16.68
N LYS A 182 -25.33 -20.28 15.93
CA LYS A 182 -24.73 -18.97 16.22
C LYS A 182 -25.10 -17.95 15.12
N SER A 183 -25.36 -16.73 15.54
CA SER A 183 -25.53 -15.57 14.66
C SER A 183 -24.79 -14.38 15.25
N PHE A 184 -24.06 -13.66 14.42
CA PHE A 184 -23.24 -12.54 14.88
C PHE A 184 -24.02 -11.22 14.99
N ASN A 185 -25.30 -11.20 14.62
CA ASN A 185 -26.24 -10.07 14.81
C ASN A 185 -25.59 -8.70 14.64
N LEU A 186 -24.97 -8.48 13.49
CA LEU A 186 -24.35 -7.21 13.17
C LEU A 186 -25.40 -6.09 13.18
N PRO A 187 -25.03 -4.87 13.61
CA PRO A 187 -25.96 -3.75 13.59
C PRO A 187 -26.35 -3.39 12.16
N LYS A 188 -27.54 -2.84 11.98
CA LYS A 188 -27.92 -2.24 10.71
C LYS A 188 -27.09 -1.00 10.47
N VAL A 189 -26.38 -0.96 9.34
CA VAL A 189 -25.59 0.19 8.90
C VAL A 189 -26.25 0.87 7.70
N THR A 190 -26.01 2.16 7.55
CA THR A 190 -26.47 2.90 6.37
C THR A 190 -25.55 2.56 5.20
N LYS A 191 -26.14 2.15 4.09
CA LYS A 191 -25.37 1.95 2.85
C LYS A 191 -24.72 3.26 2.42
N SER A 192 -23.40 3.23 2.23
CA SER A 192 -22.63 4.36 1.71
C SER A 192 -21.93 3.97 0.41
N LYS A 193 -21.62 4.97 -0.41
CA LYS A 193 -20.87 4.78 -1.66
C LYS A 193 -19.37 4.81 -1.37
N ARG A 194 -18.85 3.85 -0.60
CA ARG A 194 -17.41 3.69 -0.41
C ARG A 194 -16.82 2.75 -1.45
N MET A 195 -15.55 2.97 -1.77
CA MET A 195 -14.75 2.04 -2.57
C MET A 195 -14.11 1.02 -1.62
N LEU A 196 -13.93 -0.19 -2.10
CA LEU A 196 -13.10 -1.21 -1.47
C LEU A 196 -11.90 -1.43 -2.39
N ILE A 197 -10.74 -0.93 -2.00
CA ILE A 197 -9.52 -0.90 -2.84
C ILE A 197 -8.27 -1.17 -2.01
N ASN A 198 -7.19 -1.53 -2.68
CA ASN A 198 -5.84 -1.60 -2.12
C ASN A 198 -4.98 -0.41 -2.57
N SER A 199 -3.77 -0.26 -2.00
CA SER A 199 -2.90 0.86 -2.38
C SER A 199 -2.31 0.72 -3.78
N ALA A 200 -2.17 -0.48 -4.34
CA ALA A 200 -1.72 -0.62 -5.73
C ALA A 200 -2.74 0.00 -6.71
N GLU A 201 -4.03 -0.26 -6.50
CA GLU A 201 -5.11 0.38 -7.27
C GLU A 201 -5.19 1.90 -7.00
N ALA A 202 -5.06 2.33 -5.73
CA ALA A 202 -5.08 3.75 -5.36
C ALA A 202 -3.92 4.53 -6.03
N VAL A 203 -2.72 3.97 -6.03
CA VAL A 203 -1.54 4.52 -6.74
C VAL A 203 -1.81 4.58 -8.24
N GLY A 204 -2.31 3.49 -8.84
CA GLY A 204 -2.66 3.46 -10.26
C GLY A 204 -3.67 4.56 -10.65
N MET A 205 -4.72 4.74 -9.83
CA MET A 205 -5.69 5.84 -10.02
C MET A 205 -5.04 7.22 -9.87
N GLY A 206 -4.17 7.38 -8.86
CA GLY A 206 -3.40 8.61 -8.63
C GLY A 206 -2.49 8.96 -9.83
N LYS A 207 -1.84 7.97 -10.42
CA LYS A 207 -1.03 8.10 -11.64
C LYS A 207 -1.86 8.58 -12.83
N ILE A 208 -3.02 7.97 -13.04
CA ILE A 208 -3.91 8.33 -14.16
C ILE A 208 -4.38 9.79 -14.02
N ILE A 209 -4.91 10.16 -12.86
CA ILE A 209 -5.46 11.51 -12.65
C ILE A 209 -4.37 12.58 -12.67
N SER A 210 -3.14 12.23 -12.29
CA SER A 210 -1.98 13.12 -12.39
C SER A 210 -1.49 13.33 -13.82
N GLY A 211 -2.01 12.58 -14.79
CA GLY A 211 -1.60 12.70 -16.20
C GLY A 211 -0.36 11.87 -16.57
N LEU A 212 -0.10 10.77 -15.87
CA LEU A 212 0.89 9.78 -16.30
C LEU A 212 0.66 9.40 -17.77
N LYS A 213 1.73 9.27 -18.55
CA LYS A 213 1.68 8.82 -19.95
C LYS A 213 2.57 7.63 -20.24
N PHE A 214 3.60 7.42 -19.45
CA PHE A 214 4.55 6.32 -19.65
C PHE A 214 4.94 5.68 -18.30
N GLN A 215 4.84 4.37 -18.24
CA GLN A 215 5.40 3.56 -17.16
C GLN A 215 6.17 2.39 -17.75
N SER A 216 7.37 2.19 -17.25
CA SER A 216 8.16 0.98 -17.49
C SER A 216 8.39 0.25 -16.18
N TYR A 217 8.41 -1.08 -16.22
CA TYR A 217 8.62 -1.88 -15.01
C TYR A 217 9.19 -3.27 -15.34
N TYR A 218 9.87 -3.87 -14.37
CA TYR A 218 10.19 -5.30 -14.37
C TYR A 218 9.36 -5.99 -13.29
N PRO A 219 8.74 -7.16 -13.56
CA PRO A 219 7.82 -7.81 -12.63
C PRO A 219 8.50 -8.23 -11.33
N ILE A 220 8.09 -7.66 -10.23
CA ILE A 220 8.55 -8.01 -8.89
C ILE A 220 7.44 -7.80 -7.86
N THR A 221 7.22 -8.79 -6.96
CA THR A 221 6.25 -8.69 -5.86
C THR A 221 6.75 -7.69 -4.80
N PRO A 222 5.89 -6.76 -4.27
CA PRO A 222 4.47 -6.59 -4.60
C PRO A 222 4.18 -5.52 -5.68
N ALA A 223 5.19 -4.91 -6.30
CA ALA A 223 5.03 -3.80 -7.24
C ALA A 223 4.26 -4.16 -8.52
N SER A 224 4.28 -5.45 -8.91
CA SER A 224 3.58 -5.91 -10.12
C SER A 224 2.07 -5.70 -10.09
N ASP A 225 1.43 -5.71 -8.91
CA ASP A 225 -0.02 -5.57 -8.80
C ASP A 225 -0.49 -4.21 -9.32
N GLU A 226 0.28 -3.15 -9.07
CA GLU A 226 0.01 -1.81 -9.59
C GLU A 226 0.22 -1.73 -11.11
N SER A 227 1.31 -2.30 -11.64
CA SER A 227 1.59 -2.30 -13.07
C SER A 227 0.54 -3.10 -13.85
N ASN A 228 0.14 -4.28 -13.35
CA ASN A 228 -0.93 -5.09 -13.92
C ASN A 228 -2.29 -4.34 -13.92
N TYR A 229 -2.57 -3.56 -12.87
CA TYR A 229 -3.75 -2.70 -12.84
C TYR A 229 -3.71 -1.67 -13.97
N LEU A 230 -2.59 -0.97 -14.16
CA LEU A 230 -2.43 0.01 -15.23
C LEU A 230 -2.51 -0.64 -16.64
N GLU A 231 -1.90 -1.80 -16.84
CA GLU A 231 -2.00 -2.55 -18.09
C GLU A 231 -3.46 -2.89 -18.45
N SER A 232 -4.26 -3.28 -17.45
CA SER A 232 -5.66 -3.65 -17.67
C SER A 232 -6.54 -2.51 -18.17
N ILE A 233 -6.09 -1.25 -18.05
CA ILE A 233 -6.84 -0.05 -18.38
C ILE A 233 -6.09 0.94 -19.29
N MET A 234 -4.85 0.61 -19.71
CA MET A 234 -3.97 1.52 -20.44
C MET A 234 -4.60 2.07 -21.72
N ASP A 235 -5.28 1.24 -22.50
CA ASP A 235 -5.95 1.64 -23.75
C ASP A 235 -7.02 2.71 -23.49
N LYS A 236 -7.76 2.57 -22.40
CA LYS A 236 -8.84 3.51 -22.04
C LYS A 236 -8.33 4.92 -21.74
N TYR A 237 -7.12 5.03 -21.17
CA TYR A 237 -6.56 6.30 -20.72
C TYR A 237 -5.39 6.79 -21.60
N GLY A 238 -5.06 6.07 -22.65
CA GLY A 238 -3.95 6.41 -23.55
C GLY A 238 -2.62 6.43 -22.80
N LEU A 239 -2.36 5.37 -22.03
CA LEU A 239 -1.11 5.12 -21.34
C LEU A 239 -0.24 4.18 -22.16
N VAL A 240 1.07 4.29 -22.00
CA VAL A 240 2.03 3.28 -22.41
C VAL A 240 2.58 2.63 -21.14
N VAL A 241 2.34 1.34 -20.98
CA VAL A 241 2.87 0.54 -19.88
C VAL A 241 3.73 -0.55 -20.49
N GLU A 242 5.02 -0.55 -20.18
CA GLU A 242 6.01 -1.43 -20.83
C GLU A 242 6.70 -2.32 -19.81
N GLN A 243 6.58 -3.63 -19.99
CA GLN A 243 7.35 -4.59 -19.23
C GLN A 243 8.73 -4.77 -19.88
N THR A 244 9.78 -4.48 -19.13
CA THR A 244 11.16 -4.52 -19.58
C THR A 244 11.86 -5.84 -19.24
N GLU A 245 13.06 -6.05 -19.79
CA GLU A 245 13.91 -7.21 -19.50
C GLU A 245 14.54 -7.19 -18.10
N ASP A 246 14.74 -5.99 -17.50
CA ASP A 246 15.25 -5.79 -16.16
C ASP A 246 14.91 -4.38 -15.61
N GLU A 247 15.26 -4.13 -14.34
CA GLU A 247 14.99 -2.85 -13.68
C GLU A 247 15.89 -1.72 -14.19
N ILE A 248 17.08 -2.02 -14.71
CA ILE A 248 18.00 -1.01 -15.29
C ILE A 248 17.35 -0.41 -16.53
N ALA A 249 16.83 -1.27 -17.42
CA ALA A 249 16.07 -0.84 -18.57
C ALA A 249 14.82 -0.04 -18.17
N ALA A 250 14.07 -0.52 -17.16
CA ALA A 250 12.85 0.14 -16.71
C ALA A 250 13.10 1.59 -16.30
N ILE A 251 14.05 1.85 -15.40
CA ILE A 251 14.30 3.23 -14.94
C ILE A 251 14.85 4.11 -16.07
N ASN A 252 15.74 3.60 -16.92
CA ASN A 252 16.29 4.40 -18.02
C ASN A 252 15.22 4.78 -19.05
N MET A 253 14.27 3.88 -19.37
CA MET A 253 13.13 4.19 -20.22
C MET A 253 12.23 5.26 -19.59
N ALA A 254 11.96 5.18 -18.28
CA ALA A 254 11.18 6.19 -17.58
C ALA A 254 11.87 7.58 -17.60
N ILE A 255 13.19 7.64 -17.35
CA ILE A 255 13.99 8.87 -17.43
C ILE A 255 13.97 9.44 -18.86
N ALA A 256 14.16 8.59 -19.88
CA ALA A 256 14.11 9.01 -21.26
C ALA A 256 12.73 9.58 -21.64
N ALA A 257 11.63 8.94 -21.23
CA ALA A 257 10.28 9.44 -21.42
C ALA A 257 10.06 10.80 -20.72
N ALA A 258 10.58 10.98 -19.50
CA ALA A 258 10.52 12.27 -18.80
C ALA A 258 11.23 13.39 -19.55
N ASN A 259 12.36 13.09 -20.20
CA ASN A 259 13.09 14.06 -21.02
C ASN A 259 12.33 14.49 -22.27
N THR A 260 11.37 13.68 -22.75
CA THR A 260 10.46 14.10 -23.82
C THR A 260 9.29 14.95 -23.34
N GLY A 261 9.21 15.23 -22.04
CA GLY A 261 8.13 16.03 -21.43
C GLY A 261 6.93 15.21 -20.99
N LEU A 262 7.00 13.88 -21.02
CA LEU A 262 5.94 13.03 -20.48
C LEU A 262 6.06 12.89 -18.96
N ARG A 263 4.94 12.81 -18.25
CA ARG A 263 4.94 12.27 -16.89
C ARG A 263 5.20 10.78 -16.98
N SER A 264 6.28 10.34 -16.37
CA SER A 264 6.76 8.96 -16.42
C SER A 264 7.07 8.41 -15.03
N ALA A 265 6.97 7.11 -14.89
CA ALA A 265 7.25 6.41 -13.65
C ALA A 265 7.82 5.01 -13.89
N THR A 266 8.42 4.47 -12.83
CA THR A 266 8.72 3.05 -12.69
C THR A 266 8.27 2.55 -11.33
N SER A 267 7.97 1.25 -11.22
CA SER A 267 7.56 0.62 -9.96
C SER A 267 8.42 -0.62 -9.70
N THR A 268 8.92 -0.76 -8.47
CA THR A 268 9.84 -1.83 -8.10
C THR A 268 9.78 -2.16 -6.61
N SER A 269 10.60 -3.13 -6.19
CA SER A 269 10.83 -3.49 -4.79
C SER A 269 12.34 -3.43 -4.47
N GLY A 270 12.75 -3.76 -3.26
CA GLY A 270 14.12 -3.62 -2.76
C GLY A 270 15.22 -4.11 -3.71
N PRO A 271 15.18 -5.36 -4.16
CA PRO A 271 16.20 -5.87 -5.08
C PRO A 271 16.28 -5.10 -6.40
N GLY A 272 15.14 -4.73 -6.98
CA GLY A 272 15.11 -3.98 -8.23
C GLY A 272 15.53 -2.53 -8.05
N PHE A 273 15.14 -1.87 -6.94
CA PHE A 273 15.62 -0.52 -6.64
C PHE A 273 17.15 -0.48 -6.50
N ALA A 274 17.77 -1.54 -5.97
CA ALA A 274 19.22 -1.65 -5.89
C ALA A 274 19.90 -1.64 -7.28
N LEU A 275 19.22 -2.11 -8.33
CA LEU A 275 19.72 -2.04 -9.70
C LEU A 275 19.49 -0.67 -10.35
N MET A 276 18.61 0.16 -9.81
CA MET A 276 18.24 1.48 -10.34
C MET A 276 19.12 2.63 -9.85
N VAL A 277 20.02 2.39 -8.89
CA VAL A 277 20.66 3.48 -8.11
C VAL A 277 21.61 4.37 -8.93
N GLU A 278 22.26 3.83 -9.95
CA GLU A 278 23.08 4.64 -10.86
C GLU A 278 22.22 5.59 -11.69
N ALA A 279 21.16 5.06 -12.30
CA ALA A 279 20.21 5.85 -13.09
C ALA A 279 19.47 6.90 -12.23
N LEU A 280 19.24 6.62 -10.94
CA LEU A 280 18.71 7.60 -9.99
C LEU A 280 19.68 8.80 -9.83
N SER A 281 21.00 8.53 -9.73
CA SER A 281 22.03 9.57 -9.68
C SER A 281 22.05 10.38 -10.98
N TYR A 282 21.94 9.71 -12.12
CA TYR A 282 21.83 10.35 -13.44
C TYR A 282 20.59 11.28 -13.52
N ALA A 283 19.43 10.84 -13.05
CA ALA A 283 18.24 11.69 -13.01
C ALA A 283 18.43 12.93 -12.14
N GLY A 284 19.12 12.79 -11.01
CA GLY A 284 19.50 13.93 -10.13
C GLY A 284 20.45 14.89 -10.81
N MET A 285 21.48 14.39 -11.49
CA MET A 285 22.49 15.18 -12.21
C MET A 285 21.87 15.96 -13.37
N THR A 286 21.02 15.32 -14.15
CA THR A 286 20.36 15.91 -15.34
C THR A 286 19.13 16.73 -15.00
N GLU A 287 18.77 16.81 -13.72
CA GLU A 287 17.55 17.49 -13.26
C GLU A 287 16.30 16.99 -13.99
N THR A 288 16.19 15.65 -14.14
CA THR A 288 15.10 14.98 -14.84
C THR A 288 14.01 14.55 -13.88
N PRO A 289 12.74 15.00 -14.07
CA PRO A 289 11.62 14.63 -13.21
C PRO A 289 11.16 13.19 -13.48
N VAL A 290 11.42 12.29 -12.58
CA VAL A 290 10.96 10.91 -12.64
C VAL A 290 10.41 10.49 -11.29
N VAL A 291 9.33 9.67 -11.27
CA VAL A 291 8.76 9.14 -10.03
C VAL A 291 8.99 7.64 -9.95
N ILE A 292 9.54 7.19 -8.83
CA ILE A 292 9.83 5.79 -8.54
C ILE A 292 8.91 5.33 -7.41
N PHE A 293 8.05 4.33 -7.68
CA PHE A 293 7.20 3.71 -6.67
C PHE A 293 7.91 2.49 -6.09
N TYR A 294 8.36 2.65 -4.85
CA TYR A 294 9.18 1.66 -4.17
C TYR A 294 8.34 0.89 -3.14
N TYR A 295 7.97 -0.33 -3.49
CA TYR A 295 7.19 -1.23 -2.63
C TYR A 295 8.12 -2.13 -1.80
N GLN A 296 8.24 -1.86 -0.52
CA GLN A 296 9.10 -2.63 0.38
C GLN A 296 8.51 -4.01 0.70
N ARG A 297 9.40 -4.97 0.90
CA ARG A 297 9.14 -6.31 1.39
C ARG A 297 10.28 -6.77 2.28
N ALA A 298 10.09 -7.88 3.02
CA ALA A 298 11.14 -8.39 3.91
C ALA A 298 12.40 -8.80 3.14
N GLY A 299 13.51 -8.10 3.41
CA GLY A 299 14.86 -8.35 2.88
C GLY A 299 15.74 -9.15 3.86
N PRO A 300 17.09 -9.11 3.70
CA PRO A 300 17.84 -8.58 2.56
C PRO A 300 17.82 -9.49 1.32
N SER A 301 18.30 -8.99 0.15
CA SER A 301 18.31 -9.70 -1.14
C SER A 301 16.89 -10.14 -1.52
N THR A 302 16.68 -11.36 -1.99
CA THR A 302 15.34 -11.89 -2.26
C THR A 302 14.49 -11.97 -0.99
N GLY A 303 15.12 -12.23 0.15
CA GLY A 303 14.50 -12.24 1.48
C GLY A 303 13.29 -13.17 1.57
N MET A 304 12.18 -12.58 2.01
CA MET A 304 10.88 -13.26 2.07
C MET A 304 9.90 -12.55 1.08
N PRO A 305 9.87 -12.93 -0.20
CA PRO A 305 9.22 -12.15 -1.27
C PRO A 305 7.74 -11.85 -1.05
N THR A 306 7.05 -12.72 -0.33
CA THR A 306 5.62 -12.59 -0.04
C THR A 306 5.33 -12.07 1.37
N ARG A 307 6.34 -11.50 2.06
CA ARG A 307 6.24 -11.05 3.45
C ARG A 307 6.52 -9.56 3.58
N HIS A 308 5.96 -8.98 4.63
CA HIS A 308 5.97 -7.55 4.87
C HIS A 308 7.15 -7.12 5.76
N GLU A 309 7.80 -6.01 5.41
CA GLU A 309 8.78 -5.29 6.21
C GLU A 309 8.93 -3.86 5.67
N GLN A 310 9.48 -2.95 6.49
CA GLN A 310 9.82 -1.57 6.14
C GLN A 310 11.30 -1.31 6.44
N GLY A 311 12.18 -2.15 5.89
CA GLY A 311 13.62 -2.13 6.16
C GLY A 311 14.45 -1.15 5.33
N ASP A 312 13.86 -0.44 4.35
CA ASP A 312 14.59 0.19 3.26
C ASP A 312 14.57 1.73 3.28
N ILE A 313 14.07 2.38 4.37
CA ILE A 313 14.01 3.85 4.42
C ILE A 313 15.41 4.47 4.28
N LYS A 314 16.40 4.02 5.04
CA LYS A 314 17.76 4.54 4.94
C LYS A 314 18.36 4.31 3.55
N PHE A 315 18.05 3.19 2.91
CA PHE A 315 18.48 2.93 1.55
C PHE A 315 17.83 3.91 0.56
N ALA A 316 16.54 4.17 0.66
CA ALA A 316 15.84 5.14 -0.20
C ALA A 316 16.43 6.57 -0.07
N LEU A 317 16.85 6.95 1.15
CA LEU A 317 17.45 8.26 1.42
C LEU A 317 18.85 8.42 0.83
N THR A 318 19.64 7.33 0.79
CA THR A 318 21.09 7.40 0.46
C THR A 318 21.46 6.66 -0.83
N ALA A 319 20.51 6.05 -1.53
CA ALA A 319 20.77 5.32 -2.77
C ALA A 319 21.36 6.22 -3.87
N GLY A 320 22.27 5.64 -4.66
CA GLY A 320 23.04 6.34 -5.66
C GLY A 320 24.41 6.80 -5.14
N HIS A 321 25.22 7.35 -6.03
CA HIS A 321 26.55 7.86 -5.70
C HIS A 321 26.61 9.39 -5.87
N GLY A 322 27.48 10.03 -5.10
CA GLY A 322 27.53 11.49 -5.02
C GLY A 322 26.31 12.07 -4.29
N GLU A 323 26.26 13.39 -4.22
CA GLU A 323 25.17 14.14 -3.58
C GLU A 323 24.28 14.77 -4.65
N PHE A 324 23.00 14.53 -4.59
CA PHE A 324 22.00 15.10 -5.49
C PHE A 324 20.63 15.19 -4.79
N PRO A 325 19.78 16.16 -5.20
CA PRO A 325 18.48 16.35 -4.60
C PRO A 325 17.53 15.21 -4.98
N ARG A 326 16.76 14.75 -4.01
CA ARG A 326 15.63 13.80 -4.18
C ARG A 326 14.56 14.09 -3.16
N VAL A 327 13.32 13.75 -3.47
CA VAL A 327 12.23 13.76 -2.48
C VAL A 327 11.80 12.33 -2.20
N VAL A 328 11.60 12.00 -0.92
CA VAL A 328 11.10 10.69 -0.47
C VAL A 328 9.84 10.91 0.35
N ILE A 329 8.73 10.34 -0.10
CA ILE A 329 7.41 10.44 0.54
C ILE A 329 6.93 9.04 0.90
N ALA A 330 6.36 8.88 2.10
CA ALA A 330 5.85 7.62 2.61
C ALA A 330 4.38 7.76 3.02
N PRO A 331 3.40 7.51 2.13
CA PRO A 331 1.99 7.46 2.49
C PRO A 331 1.72 6.37 3.52
N GLY A 332 0.76 6.58 4.42
CA GLY A 332 0.42 5.66 5.49
C GLY A 332 -0.92 4.95 5.32
N ASP A 333 -1.71 5.31 4.31
CA ASP A 333 -2.97 4.66 3.96
C ASP A 333 -3.30 4.79 2.47
N HIS A 334 -4.41 4.19 2.07
CA HIS A 334 -4.84 4.13 0.67
C HIS A 334 -5.26 5.51 0.12
N THR A 335 -5.82 6.36 0.97
CA THR A 335 -6.19 7.74 0.59
C THR A 335 -4.95 8.59 0.35
N GLU A 336 -3.99 8.49 1.26
CA GLU A 336 -2.67 9.13 1.07
C GLU A 336 -1.97 8.56 -0.16
N SER A 337 -2.02 7.24 -0.39
CA SER A 337 -1.44 6.61 -1.60
C SER A 337 -1.97 7.24 -2.89
N PHE A 338 -3.24 7.58 -2.96
CA PHE A 338 -3.83 8.27 -4.13
C PHE A 338 -3.33 9.70 -4.29
N TYR A 339 -3.48 10.53 -3.23
CA TYR A 339 -3.15 11.95 -3.33
C TYR A 339 -1.65 12.22 -3.37
N ASP A 340 -0.85 11.48 -2.59
CA ASP A 340 0.61 11.62 -2.61
C ASP A 340 1.21 11.16 -3.92
N THR A 341 0.62 10.15 -4.56
CA THR A 341 0.97 9.75 -5.93
C THR A 341 0.76 10.91 -6.91
N ALA A 342 -0.40 11.54 -6.86
CA ALA A 342 -0.66 12.67 -7.75
C ALA A 342 0.29 13.85 -7.50
N GLU A 343 0.57 14.17 -6.23
CA GLU A 343 1.46 15.27 -5.86
C GLU A 343 2.93 14.95 -6.13
N SER A 344 3.35 13.68 -6.09
CA SER A 344 4.73 13.28 -6.40
C SER A 344 5.15 13.67 -7.82
N PHE A 345 4.24 13.62 -8.80
CA PHE A 345 4.51 14.11 -10.16
C PHE A 345 4.61 15.62 -10.23
N ASN A 346 3.82 16.34 -9.45
CA ASN A 346 3.94 17.80 -9.35
C ASN A 346 5.28 18.20 -8.76
N ILE A 347 5.67 17.57 -7.66
CA ILE A 347 6.96 17.79 -7.01
C ILE A 347 8.12 17.48 -7.98
N ALA A 348 8.08 16.34 -8.65
CA ALA A 348 9.11 15.97 -9.60
C ALA A 348 9.28 17.00 -10.71
N GLU A 349 8.19 17.45 -11.32
CA GLU A 349 8.24 18.40 -12.44
C GLU A 349 8.50 19.84 -12.00
N HIS A 350 7.91 20.28 -10.88
CA HIS A 350 8.11 21.63 -10.37
C HIS A 350 9.57 21.86 -10.00
N TYR A 351 10.15 20.94 -9.20
CA TYR A 351 11.54 21.08 -8.72
C TYR A 351 12.56 20.43 -9.65
N GLN A 352 12.13 19.68 -10.66
CA GLN A 352 13.00 18.96 -11.61
C GLN A 352 14.01 18.07 -10.87
N LEU A 353 13.51 17.04 -10.18
CA LEU A 353 14.27 16.08 -9.41
C LEU A 353 13.55 14.72 -9.33
N PRO A 354 14.24 13.64 -9.03
CA PRO A 354 13.62 12.35 -8.81
C PRO A 354 12.83 12.34 -7.49
N VAL A 355 11.63 11.72 -7.53
CA VAL A 355 10.78 11.49 -6.35
C VAL A 355 10.61 9.99 -6.13
N ILE A 356 10.77 9.54 -4.89
CA ILE A 356 10.55 8.16 -4.46
C ILE A 356 9.30 8.14 -3.57
N VAL A 357 8.28 7.38 -3.99
CA VAL A 357 7.11 7.09 -3.18
C VAL A 357 7.33 5.74 -2.51
N LEU A 358 7.58 5.77 -1.20
CA LEU A 358 7.97 4.60 -0.42
C LEU A 358 6.73 3.93 0.19
N LEU A 359 6.35 2.81 -0.39
CA LEU A 359 5.20 1.98 -0.04
C LEU A 359 5.69 0.66 0.57
N ASP A 360 4.76 -0.21 0.94
CA ASP A 360 5.09 -1.55 1.42
C ASP A 360 4.06 -2.62 0.99
N LYS A 361 4.41 -3.87 1.18
CA LYS A 361 3.60 -5.03 0.80
C LYS A 361 2.23 -5.03 1.49
N SER A 362 2.16 -4.62 2.75
CA SER A 362 0.89 -4.61 3.49
C SER A 362 -0.11 -3.66 2.85
N MET A 363 0.31 -2.45 2.51
CA MET A 363 -0.54 -1.47 1.82
C MET A 363 -0.91 -1.94 0.41
N ALA A 364 0.03 -2.51 -0.34
CA ALA A 364 -0.20 -2.94 -1.71
C ALA A 364 -1.29 -4.02 -1.81
N MET A 365 -1.38 -4.92 -0.83
CA MET A 365 -2.21 -6.12 -0.89
C MET A 365 -3.40 -6.14 0.09
N SER A 366 -3.54 -5.16 0.99
CA SER A 366 -4.71 -5.05 1.86
C SER A 366 -5.78 -4.19 1.21
N ASN A 367 -7.03 -4.70 1.18
CA ASN A 367 -8.16 -3.86 0.77
C ASN A 367 -8.76 -3.16 1.99
N THR A 368 -9.12 -1.90 1.82
CA THR A 368 -9.89 -1.15 2.81
C THR A 368 -11.02 -0.37 2.16
N THR A 369 -12.05 -0.09 2.93
CA THR A 369 -13.10 0.83 2.49
C THR A 369 -12.62 2.26 2.64
N THR A 370 -12.66 3.01 1.53
CA THR A 370 -12.35 4.44 1.49
C THR A 370 -13.52 5.23 0.91
N GLU A 371 -13.63 6.50 1.25
CA GLU A 371 -14.51 7.41 0.53
C GLU A 371 -14.04 7.53 -0.93
N ILE A 372 -14.97 7.85 -1.83
CA ILE A 372 -14.62 8.11 -3.24
C ILE A 372 -13.66 9.29 -3.30
N PHE A 373 -12.54 9.12 -3.99
CA PHE A 373 -11.54 10.19 -4.11
C PHE A 373 -12.10 11.41 -4.83
N ASP A 374 -11.92 12.57 -4.22
CA ASP A 374 -12.30 13.85 -4.81
C ASP A 374 -11.21 14.31 -5.77
N THR A 375 -11.43 14.01 -7.06
CA THR A 375 -10.47 14.37 -8.12
C THR A 375 -10.34 15.87 -8.35
N SER A 376 -11.28 16.69 -7.86
CA SER A 376 -11.18 18.15 -7.96
C SER A 376 -10.06 18.74 -7.10
N LYS A 377 -9.58 17.97 -6.11
CA LYS A 377 -8.43 18.34 -5.27
C LYS A 377 -7.08 18.08 -5.94
N VAL A 378 -7.07 17.33 -7.04
CA VAL A 378 -5.84 17.04 -7.78
C VAL A 378 -5.60 18.13 -8.80
N ARG A 379 -4.50 18.86 -8.65
CA ARG A 379 -4.00 19.81 -9.65
C ARG A 379 -2.87 19.16 -10.45
N ILE A 380 -2.61 19.69 -11.64
CA ILE A 380 -1.45 19.32 -12.46
C ILE A 380 -0.54 20.55 -12.55
N ASP A 381 0.63 20.45 -11.94
CA ASP A 381 1.69 21.44 -12.01
C ASP A 381 2.84 20.87 -12.86
N ARG A 382 3.13 21.55 -13.98
CA ARG A 382 4.21 21.17 -14.89
C ARG A 382 5.48 21.98 -14.66
N GLY A 383 5.52 22.82 -13.62
CA GLY A 383 6.62 23.72 -13.33
C GLY A 383 6.93 24.67 -14.50
N LYS A 384 8.21 24.94 -14.73
CA LYS A 384 8.66 25.87 -15.79
C LYS A 384 8.81 25.17 -17.16
N LEU A 385 7.81 24.38 -17.56
CA LEU A 385 7.81 23.67 -18.85
C LEU A 385 7.51 24.63 -20.00
N ILE A 386 8.40 24.65 -21.02
CA ILE A 386 8.25 25.47 -22.23
C ILE A 386 7.65 24.60 -23.34
N LEU A 387 6.49 25.02 -23.85
CA LEU A 387 5.76 24.35 -24.94
C LEU A 387 5.63 25.21 -26.20
N GLN A 388 6.28 26.37 -26.23
CA GLN A 388 6.25 27.30 -27.36
C GLN A 388 7.67 27.61 -27.85
N GLU A 389 7.78 28.13 -29.08
CA GLU A 389 9.04 28.62 -29.63
C GLU A 389 9.75 29.53 -28.62
N THR A 390 11.06 29.32 -28.45
CA THR A 390 11.88 30.12 -27.53
C THR A 390 13.17 30.55 -28.20
N SER A 391 13.83 31.54 -27.59
CA SER A 391 15.15 32.03 -28.03
C SER A 391 16.08 32.09 -26.83
N ASN A 392 17.36 31.94 -27.06
CA ASN A 392 18.40 31.99 -26.01
C ASN A 392 18.11 31.01 -24.86
N TYR A 393 17.64 29.81 -25.20
CA TYR A 393 17.30 28.79 -24.22
C TYR A 393 18.54 28.16 -23.62
N LEU A 394 18.56 28.14 -22.27
CA LEU A 394 19.58 27.47 -21.47
C LEU A 394 18.89 26.43 -20.59
N ARG A 395 19.20 25.13 -20.82
CA ARG A 395 18.55 24.04 -20.11
C ARG A 395 18.77 24.11 -18.60
N TYR A 396 19.95 24.51 -18.19
CA TYR A 396 20.37 24.56 -16.79
C TYR A 396 20.58 25.99 -16.29
N LYS A 397 19.88 26.94 -16.89
CA LYS A 397 19.94 28.36 -16.54
C LYS A 397 19.95 28.57 -15.03
N LEU A 398 20.88 29.35 -14.54
CA LEU A 398 20.92 29.81 -13.17
C LEU A 398 19.73 30.75 -12.89
N THR A 399 18.98 30.46 -11.86
CA THR A 399 17.80 31.19 -11.42
C THR A 399 17.82 31.32 -9.91
N ASP A 400 17.14 32.32 -9.36
CA ASP A 400 17.11 32.59 -7.91
C ASP A 400 16.56 31.40 -7.10
N ASP A 401 15.64 30.63 -7.68
CA ASP A 401 15.04 29.45 -7.07
C ASP A 401 15.73 28.12 -7.46
N GLY A 402 16.78 28.16 -8.29
CA GLY A 402 17.50 26.99 -8.78
C GLY A 402 16.72 26.12 -9.78
N ILE A 403 15.51 26.55 -10.20
CA ILE A 403 14.66 25.82 -11.13
C ILE A 403 14.72 26.45 -12.51
N SER A 404 15.38 25.78 -13.44
CA SER A 404 15.55 26.27 -14.81
C SER A 404 14.29 26.04 -15.65
N PRO A 405 14.04 26.89 -16.68
CA PRO A 405 13.04 26.59 -17.71
C PRO A 405 13.40 25.25 -18.41
N ARG A 406 12.40 24.40 -18.64
CA ARG A 406 12.60 23.07 -19.27
C ARG A 406 11.85 22.98 -20.60
N SER A 407 12.57 22.87 -21.70
CA SER A 407 12.00 22.58 -23.01
C SER A 407 11.87 21.06 -23.26
N VAL A 408 11.21 20.71 -24.35
CA VAL A 408 11.04 19.31 -24.80
C VAL A 408 11.38 19.18 -26.28
N PRO A 409 11.70 17.99 -26.78
CA PRO A 409 11.96 17.77 -28.20
C PRO A 409 10.82 18.28 -29.08
N GLY A 410 11.18 18.93 -30.20
CA GLY A 410 10.23 19.51 -31.16
C GLY A 410 9.93 20.99 -30.94
N ILE A 411 10.35 21.59 -29.83
CA ILE A 411 10.20 23.04 -29.61
C ILE A 411 11.33 23.78 -30.34
N LYS A 412 10.96 24.65 -31.28
CA LYS A 412 11.92 25.47 -32.02
C LYS A 412 12.68 26.40 -31.09
N GLY A 413 14.02 26.40 -31.16
CA GLY A 413 14.91 27.14 -30.28
C GLY A 413 15.10 26.54 -28.90
N GLY A 414 14.39 25.48 -28.55
CA GLY A 414 14.46 24.78 -27.26
C GLY A 414 15.32 23.50 -27.34
N ILE A 415 16.50 23.58 -27.91
CA ILE A 415 17.42 22.42 -28.01
C ILE A 415 17.87 22.04 -26.61
N ILE A 416 17.74 20.73 -26.27
CA ILE A 416 18.16 20.17 -24.99
C ILE A 416 19.41 19.32 -25.20
N THR A 417 20.40 19.54 -24.33
CA THR A 417 21.51 18.63 -24.13
C THR A 417 21.37 18.01 -22.74
N VAL A 418 21.44 16.70 -22.66
CA VAL A 418 21.31 15.95 -21.39
C VAL A 418 22.48 14.99 -21.30
N ALA A 419 23.34 15.22 -20.33
CA ALA A 419 24.53 14.39 -20.07
C ALA A 419 24.72 14.16 -18.57
N GLY A 420 25.32 13.02 -18.23
CA GLY A 420 25.62 12.68 -16.83
C GLY A 420 26.85 13.40 -16.26
N ASP A 421 27.61 14.09 -17.11
CA ASP A 421 28.78 14.89 -16.66
C ASP A 421 28.34 16.23 -16.07
N GLU A 422 29.25 16.88 -15.32
CA GLU A 422 29.04 18.27 -14.91
C GLU A 422 28.97 19.17 -16.16
N HIS A 423 28.06 20.13 -16.15
CA HIS A 423 27.67 20.91 -17.32
C HIS A 423 27.48 22.38 -16.99
N GLU A 424 27.56 23.20 -18.02
CA GLU A 424 27.22 24.62 -17.97
C GLU A 424 25.70 24.87 -18.16
N GLU A 425 25.28 26.13 -18.13
CA GLU A 425 23.86 26.52 -18.25
C GLU A 425 23.20 26.05 -19.56
N ASP A 426 23.94 25.95 -20.64
CA ASP A 426 23.45 25.48 -21.95
C ASP A 426 23.45 23.94 -22.08
N GLY A 427 24.07 23.26 -21.13
CA GLY A 427 24.25 21.80 -21.14
C GLY A 427 25.57 21.37 -21.79
N HIS A 428 26.46 22.31 -22.12
CA HIS A 428 27.81 21.95 -22.56
C HIS A 428 28.56 21.23 -21.44
N ILE A 429 29.18 20.13 -21.78
CA ILE A 429 29.92 19.29 -20.84
C ILE A 429 31.24 19.99 -20.49
N PHE A 430 31.38 20.38 -19.24
CA PHE A 430 32.56 21.04 -18.71
C PHE A 430 32.90 20.49 -17.33
N SER A 431 33.53 19.35 -17.27
CA SER A 431 33.66 18.54 -16.06
C SER A 431 34.70 18.97 -15.06
N GLU A 432 35.64 19.89 -15.41
CA GLU A 432 36.84 20.14 -14.61
C GLU A 432 36.95 21.56 -14.03
N ASP A 433 35.99 22.47 -14.31
CA ASP A 433 35.98 23.81 -13.75
C ASP A 433 35.44 23.79 -12.31
N PRO A 434 36.25 24.09 -11.28
CA PRO A 434 35.80 24.05 -9.89
C PRO A 434 34.74 25.11 -9.57
N ASP A 435 34.76 26.26 -10.19
CA ASP A 435 33.79 27.33 -9.95
C ASP A 435 32.41 26.98 -10.55
N ASN A 436 32.42 26.41 -11.75
CA ASN A 436 31.18 25.84 -12.36
C ASN A 436 30.62 24.71 -11.50
N ARG A 437 31.46 23.80 -11.02
CA ARG A 437 31.05 22.70 -10.14
C ARG A 437 30.37 23.22 -8.86
N ILE A 438 30.95 24.20 -8.18
CA ILE A 438 30.37 24.80 -6.98
C ILE A 438 29.01 25.43 -7.29
N THR A 439 28.92 26.17 -8.38
CA THR A 439 27.72 26.90 -8.79
C THR A 439 26.58 25.96 -9.11
N MET A 440 26.81 24.94 -9.97
CA MET A 440 25.79 23.98 -10.36
C MET A 440 25.40 23.05 -9.22
N MET A 441 26.32 22.67 -8.35
CA MET A 441 26.00 21.90 -7.16
C MET A 441 25.09 22.66 -6.21
N ASN A 442 25.42 23.93 -5.93
CA ASN A 442 24.57 24.80 -5.10
C ASN A 442 23.18 24.97 -5.71
N LYS A 443 23.08 25.21 -7.03
CA LYS A 443 21.83 25.30 -7.76
C LYS A 443 20.94 24.06 -7.53
N ARG A 444 21.52 22.88 -7.73
CA ARG A 444 20.79 21.61 -7.55
C ARG A 444 20.35 21.39 -6.10
N MET A 445 21.27 21.53 -5.14
CA MET A 445 21.01 21.24 -3.73
C MET A 445 20.07 22.23 -3.04
N ASN A 446 20.08 23.50 -3.46
CA ASN A 446 19.20 24.53 -2.90
C ASN A 446 17.70 24.24 -3.13
N LYS A 447 17.35 23.42 -4.11
CA LYS A 447 15.98 22.94 -4.32
C LYS A 447 15.38 22.24 -3.11
N MET A 448 16.21 21.56 -2.31
CA MET A 448 15.74 20.86 -1.10
C MET A 448 15.21 21.83 -0.04
N ASN A 449 15.84 23.00 0.10
CA ASN A 449 15.36 24.07 0.98
C ASN A 449 14.03 24.64 0.49
N LEU A 450 13.88 24.76 -0.83
CA LEU A 450 12.66 25.26 -1.44
C LEU A 450 11.50 24.26 -1.24
N VAL A 451 11.75 22.96 -1.42
CA VAL A 451 10.78 21.90 -1.12
C VAL A 451 10.29 22.00 0.32
N LEU A 452 11.17 22.09 1.31
CA LEU A 452 10.78 22.23 2.73
C LEU A 452 9.94 23.46 2.99
N LYS A 453 10.21 24.57 2.29
CA LYS A 453 9.50 25.83 2.48
C LYS A 453 8.10 25.83 1.85
N GLU A 454 7.95 25.25 0.68
CA GLU A 454 6.74 25.37 -0.15
C GLU A 454 5.74 24.23 0.04
N ILE A 455 6.22 23.03 0.37
CA ILE A 455 5.33 21.87 0.56
C ILE A 455 4.52 22.07 1.86
N PRO A 456 3.18 21.87 1.81
CA PRO A 456 2.31 21.98 2.97
C PRO A 456 2.68 21.06 4.13
N GLU A 457 2.41 21.49 5.38
CA GLU A 457 2.75 20.73 6.60
C GLU A 457 2.11 19.33 6.60
N ASP A 458 0.89 19.19 6.12
CA ASP A 458 0.15 17.91 6.11
C ASP A 458 0.72 16.86 5.16
N LEU A 459 1.51 17.27 4.15
CA LEU A 459 2.29 16.36 3.30
C LEU A 459 3.64 15.98 3.93
N LYS A 460 4.15 16.79 4.86
CA LYS A 460 5.39 16.53 5.59
C LYS A 460 5.16 15.67 6.82
N VAL A 461 4.22 16.07 7.66
CA VAL A 461 3.83 15.37 8.89
C VAL A 461 2.33 15.50 9.13
N LYS A 462 1.76 14.54 9.85
CA LYS A 462 0.37 14.64 10.31
C LYS A 462 0.25 14.26 11.77
N PHE A 463 -0.38 15.13 12.54
CA PHE A 463 -0.52 14.94 13.98
C PHE A 463 -1.95 14.54 14.34
N TYR A 464 -2.09 13.48 15.14
CA TYR A 464 -3.35 12.96 15.63
C TYR A 464 -3.41 13.04 17.16
N GLY A 465 -4.51 13.51 17.70
CA GLY A 465 -4.72 13.66 19.13
C GLY A 465 -4.52 15.08 19.63
N LYS A 466 -4.22 15.24 20.94
CA LYS A 466 -4.12 16.54 21.59
C LYS A 466 -2.68 16.97 21.77
N LEU A 467 -2.36 18.22 21.44
CA LEU A 467 -1.02 18.80 21.67
C LEU A 467 -0.60 18.78 23.15
N SER A 468 -1.57 18.81 24.07
CA SER A 468 -1.34 18.75 25.52
C SER A 468 -0.88 17.38 26.02
N ASN A 469 -1.05 16.30 25.26
CA ASN A 469 -0.63 14.96 25.65
C ASN A 469 0.89 14.93 25.84
N LYS A 470 1.32 14.24 26.89
CA LYS A 470 2.76 14.14 27.25
C LYS A 470 3.49 13.04 26.50
N THR A 471 2.75 12.03 26.05
CA THR A 471 3.28 10.89 25.28
C THR A 471 2.87 11.04 23.82
N VAL A 472 3.82 10.88 22.92
CA VAL A 472 3.60 10.90 21.48
C VAL A 472 4.22 9.65 20.86
N ILE A 473 3.42 8.91 20.13
CA ILE A 473 3.90 7.86 19.23
C ILE A 473 4.41 8.55 17.96
N VAL A 474 5.54 8.09 17.42
CA VAL A 474 6.02 8.48 16.09
C VAL A 474 6.14 7.26 15.22
N SER A 475 5.73 7.36 13.95
CA SER A 475 5.82 6.28 12.96
C SER A 475 5.64 6.82 11.54
N TRP A 476 5.73 5.93 10.55
CA TRP A 476 5.57 6.20 9.14
C TRP A 476 4.96 5.00 8.39
N GLY A 477 4.36 5.23 7.21
CA GLY A 477 3.84 4.16 6.37
C GLY A 477 2.70 3.35 7.01
N SER A 478 2.58 2.09 6.67
CA SER A 478 1.46 1.21 7.01
C SER A 478 1.17 0.96 8.49
N PRO A 479 2.09 1.07 9.46
CA PRO A 479 1.76 0.98 10.88
C PRO A 479 0.70 2.00 11.34
N LYS A 480 0.53 3.11 10.60
CA LYS A 480 -0.47 4.14 10.87
C LYS A 480 -1.84 3.56 11.23
N GLY A 481 -2.34 2.61 10.43
CA GLY A 481 -3.67 2.05 10.63
C GLY A 481 -3.81 1.34 11.99
N ALA A 482 -2.85 0.48 12.31
CA ALA A 482 -2.82 -0.25 13.58
C ALA A 482 -2.62 0.70 14.78
N ILE A 483 -1.82 1.76 14.61
CA ILE A 483 -1.62 2.79 15.64
C ILE A 483 -2.93 3.54 15.91
N LEU A 484 -3.64 3.97 14.87
CA LEU A 484 -4.91 4.71 15.04
C LEU A 484 -5.99 3.85 15.74
N ASP A 485 -6.12 2.58 15.34
CA ASP A 485 -7.04 1.65 16.01
C ASP A 485 -6.63 1.38 17.48
N ALA A 486 -5.33 1.28 17.79
CA ALA A 486 -4.83 1.09 19.14
C ALA A 486 -5.03 2.35 20.02
N LEU A 487 -4.92 3.55 19.45
CA LEU A 487 -5.10 4.81 20.18
C LEU A 487 -6.52 5.04 20.69
N GLU A 488 -7.52 4.31 20.21
CA GLU A 488 -8.86 4.33 20.82
C GLU A 488 -8.85 3.88 22.28
N TYR A 489 -7.84 3.09 22.68
CA TYR A 489 -7.62 2.63 24.06
C TYR A 489 -6.76 3.59 24.90
N TYR A 490 -6.15 4.62 24.28
CA TYR A 490 -5.19 5.54 24.90
C TYR A 490 -5.46 7.00 24.50
N PRO A 491 -6.57 7.61 24.94
CA PRO A 491 -6.93 9.00 24.57
C PRO A 491 -5.91 10.04 25.06
N GLU A 492 -5.03 9.67 26.02
CA GLU A 492 -3.94 10.51 26.55
C GLU A 492 -2.65 10.44 25.75
N ILE A 493 -2.59 9.60 24.71
CA ILE A 493 -1.45 9.48 23.80
C ILE A 493 -1.79 10.11 22.46
N SER A 494 -0.83 10.78 21.86
CA SER A 494 -0.95 11.33 20.49
C SER A 494 -0.05 10.58 19.52
N PHE A 495 -0.28 10.77 18.23
CA PHE A 495 0.52 10.16 17.18
C PHE A 495 0.99 11.21 16.19
N LEU A 496 2.29 11.20 15.89
CA LEU A 496 2.91 11.94 14.81
C LEU A 496 3.27 10.98 13.68
N GLN A 497 2.58 11.07 12.57
CA GLN A 497 2.96 10.42 11.32
C GLN A 497 3.97 11.30 10.59
N VAL A 498 5.16 10.77 10.29
CA VAL A 498 6.10 11.39 9.37
C VAL A 498 5.82 10.86 7.97
N ARG A 499 5.58 11.75 7.01
CA ARG A 499 5.23 11.40 5.63
C ARG A 499 6.34 11.74 4.64
N MET A 500 7.00 12.89 4.82
CA MET A 500 8.17 13.27 4.01
C MET A 500 9.42 12.84 4.74
N MET A 501 10.22 12.00 4.10
CA MET A 501 11.46 11.45 4.66
C MET A 501 12.70 12.18 4.17
N GLU A 502 12.62 12.76 2.96
CA GLU A 502 13.66 13.61 2.39
C GLU A 502 13.02 14.69 1.50
N PRO A 503 13.34 15.96 1.69
CA PRO A 503 14.09 16.52 2.82
C PRO A 503 13.33 16.32 4.14
N PHE A 504 14.07 16.00 5.20
CA PHE A 504 13.43 15.69 6.49
C PHE A 504 12.86 16.96 7.15
N PRO A 505 11.59 16.97 7.57
CA PRO A 505 10.90 18.15 8.13
C PRO A 505 11.25 18.35 9.60
N SER A 506 12.51 18.71 9.88
CA SER A 506 13.08 18.77 11.23
C SER A 506 12.34 19.72 12.17
N ASP A 507 11.88 20.87 11.66
CA ASP A 507 11.18 21.87 12.45
C ASP A 507 9.81 21.38 12.89
N GLU A 508 9.05 20.79 11.95
CA GLU A 508 7.72 20.23 12.22
C GLU A 508 7.83 19.03 13.19
N VAL A 509 8.77 18.13 12.96
CA VAL A 509 9.01 16.98 13.86
C VAL A 509 9.39 17.48 15.26
N SER A 510 10.30 18.45 15.37
CA SER A 510 10.73 19.03 16.64
C SER A 510 9.57 19.73 17.37
N LYS A 511 8.71 20.45 16.66
CA LYS A 511 7.50 21.11 17.17
C LYS A 511 6.62 20.14 17.96
N TYR A 512 6.45 18.92 17.46
CA TYR A 512 5.54 17.93 18.06
C TYR A 512 6.22 17.00 19.08
N LEU A 513 7.53 16.76 18.99
CA LEU A 513 8.23 15.78 19.83
C LEU A 513 9.04 16.40 20.98
N LYS A 514 9.48 17.66 20.89
CA LYS A 514 10.33 18.27 21.90
C LYS A 514 9.66 18.30 23.27
N GLY A 515 10.32 17.74 24.30
CA GLY A 515 9.81 17.68 25.66
C GLY A 515 8.70 16.65 25.91
N LYS A 516 8.45 15.76 24.95
CA LYS A 516 7.49 14.66 25.07
C LYS A 516 8.18 13.34 25.42
N TYR A 517 7.43 12.40 25.95
CA TYR A 517 7.83 10.99 25.97
C TYR A 517 7.51 10.39 24.59
N VAL A 518 8.53 10.02 23.85
CA VAL A 518 8.40 9.58 22.45
C VAL A 518 8.53 8.06 22.33
N ILE A 519 7.53 7.41 21.77
CA ILE A 519 7.53 5.98 21.45
C ILE A 519 7.61 5.85 19.92
N ASP A 520 8.69 5.26 19.42
CA ASP A 520 8.84 4.94 18.01
C ASP A 520 8.22 3.57 17.69
N ILE A 521 7.41 3.48 16.62
CA ILE A 521 6.80 2.23 16.16
C ILE A 521 7.17 1.99 14.71
N GLU A 522 7.93 0.90 14.45
CA GLU A 522 8.39 0.58 13.10
C GLU A 522 8.37 -0.92 12.79
N GLN A 523 8.20 -1.24 11.50
CA GLN A 523 8.26 -2.61 10.99
C GLN A 523 9.63 -2.94 10.39
N ASN A 524 10.67 -2.75 11.19
CA ASN A 524 12.06 -3.12 10.88
C ASN A 524 12.83 -3.45 12.17
N TYR A 525 14.05 -3.95 12.00
CA TYR A 525 14.89 -4.42 13.11
C TYR A 525 15.48 -3.31 13.99
N SER A 526 15.83 -2.17 13.39
CA SER A 526 16.68 -1.15 14.06
C SER A 526 15.93 0.08 14.56
N GLY A 527 14.71 0.37 14.06
CA GLY A 527 14.03 1.65 14.31
C GLY A 527 14.71 2.77 13.51
N GLN A 528 14.63 2.67 12.18
CA GLN A 528 15.38 3.55 11.27
C GLN A 528 14.88 4.99 11.33
N LEU A 529 13.57 5.23 11.50
CA LEU A 529 13.02 6.58 11.68
C LEU A 529 13.51 7.21 12.98
N ALA A 530 13.56 6.45 14.08
CA ALA A 530 14.09 6.95 15.34
C ALA A 530 15.54 7.44 15.21
N ASP A 531 16.36 6.73 14.44
CA ASP A 531 17.74 7.15 14.16
C ASP A 531 17.79 8.42 13.31
N ILE A 532 16.92 8.55 12.30
CA ILE A 532 16.82 9.74 11.44
C ILE A 532 16.35 10.95 12.28
N ILE A 533 15.36 10.78 13.13
CA ILE A 533 14.89 11.84 14.04
C ILE A 533 16.06 12.33 14.91
N ARG A 534 16.83 11.41 15.50
CA ARG A 534 17.99 11.78 16.30
C ARG A 534 19.03 12.54 15.48
N GLU A 535 19.35 12.06 14.28
CA GLU A 535 20.33 12.70 13.38
C GLU A 535 19.91 14.12 13.00
N LYS A 536 18.64 14.28 12.60
CA LYS A 536 18.13 15.54 12.01
C LYS A 536 17.65 16.55 13.05
N THR A 537 17.26 16.13 14.26
CA THR A 537 16.66 17.01 15.28
C THR A 537 17.38 17.00 16.63
N GLY A 538 18.26 16.04 16.88
CA GLY A 538 18.87 15.79 18.19
C GLY A 538 17.92 15.17 19.23
N ILE A 539 16.66 14.84 18.86
CA ILE A 539 15.69 14.25 19.77
C ILE A 539 15.90 12.72 19.83
N GLU A 540 16.15 12.19 21.01
CA GLU A 540 16.16 10.75 21.24
C GLU A 540 14.75 10.26 21.60
N VAL A 541 14.31 9.16 20.98
CA VAL A 541 13.08 8.48 21.36
C VAL A 541 13.28 7.74 22.68
N ASN A 542 12.25 7.70 23.52
CA ASN A 542 12.33 7.08 24.84
C ASN A 542 12.19 5.55 24.76
N SER A 543 11.41 5.07 23.81
CA SER A 543 11.17 3.64 23.61
C SER A 543 10.90 3.31 22.14
N ARG A 544 11.16 2.05 21.76
CA ARG A 544 10.89 1.54 20.41
C ARG A 544 10.02 0.28 20.50
N ILE A 545 8.96 0.22 19.69
CA ILE A 545 8.15 -0.98 19.44
C ILE A 545 8.45 -1.41 18.01
N LEU A 546 9.08 -2.57 17.86
CA LEU A 546 9.59 -3.05 16.58
C LEU A 546 8.99 -4.39 16.19
N LYS A 547 8.67 -4.57 14.90
CA LYS A 547 8.25 -5.84 14.32
C LYS A 547 9.03 -6.14 13.04
N PHE A 548 9.65 -7.32 12.96
CA PHE A 548 10.48 -7.73 11.81
C PHE A 548 10.40 -9.25 11.55
N ASN A 549 9.22 -9.82 11.75
CA ASN A 549 8.94 -11.24 11.54
C ASN A 549 8.22 -11.53 10.21
N GLY A 550 8.17 -10.54 9.32
CA GLY A 550 7.51 -10.66 8.03
C GLY A 550 5.98 -10.54 8.06
N ARG A 551 5.40 -10.08 9.18
CA ARG A 551 3.95 -9.88 9.35
C ARG A 551 3.63 -8.44 9.65
N PRO A 552 2.51 -7.88 9.16
CA PRO A 552 2.04 -6.55 9.55
C PRO A 552 1.63 -6.54 11.04
N MET A 553 1.43 -5.37 11.60
CA MET A 553 0.99 -5.18 12.99
C MET A 553 -0.53 -5.31 13.11
N ALA A 554 -1.02 -6.11 14.05
CA ALA A 554 -2.40 -6.06 14.51
C ALA A 554 -2.53 -4.98 15.59
N TYR A 555 -3.69 -4.33 15.68
CA TYR A 555 -3.84 -3.26 16.68
C TYR A 555 -3.77 -3.77 18.13
N GLU A 556 -4.21 -5.00 18.40
CA GLU A 556 -4.15 -5.59 19.75
C GLU A 556 -2.70 -5.78 20.23
N GLU A 557 -1.77 -6.10 19.32
CA GLU A 557 -0.35 -6.18 19.68
C GLU A 557 0.16 -4.82 20.16
N LEU A 558 -0.27 -3.75 19.50
CA LEU A 558 0.13 -2.39 19.87
C LEU A 558 -0.53 -1.95 21.18
N VAL A 559 -1.77 -2.33 21.44
CA VAL A 559 -2.43 -2.05 22.74
C VAL A 559 -1.60 -2.61 23.89
N ASP A 560 -1.11 -3.84 23.79
CA ASP A 560 -0.28 -4.46 24.82
C ASP A 560 1.13 -3.82 24.86
N ALA A 561 1.75 -3.65 23.71
CA ALA A 561 3.12 -3.14 23.58
C ALA A 561 3.28 -1.68 24.04
N ILE A 562 2.28 -0.82 23.85
CA ILE A 562 2.31 0.57 24.31
C ILE A 562 2.41 0.64 25.85
N LYS A 563 1.73 -0.23 26.60
CA LYS A 563 1.88 -0.32 28.06
C LYS A 563 3.29 -0.74 28.45
N GLU A 564 3.83 -1.69 27.73
CA GLU A 564 5.18 -2.22 27.99
C GLU A 564 6.25 -1.17 27.65
N ALA A 565 6.10 -0.45 26.53
CA ALA A 565 7.02 0.57 26.06
C ALA A 565 7.17 1.76 27.03
N GLN A 566 6.19 2.03 27.89
CA GLN A 566 6.32 3.03 28.96
C GLN A 566 7.30 2.61 30.07
N LYS A 567 7.69 1.34 30.13
CA LYS A 567 8.60 0.78 31.12
C LYS A 567 9.92 0.30 30.52
N ASN A 568 9.89 -0.10 29.27
CA ASN A 568 11.01 -0.74 28.55
C ASN A 568 11.44 0.12 27.38
N LYS A 569 12.78 0.24 27.16
CA LYS A 569 13.35 0.99 26.03
C LYS A 569 13.10 0.32 24.67
N LYS A 570 12.87 -0.98 24.66
CA LYS A 570 12.62 -1.75 23.44
C LYS A 570 11.62 -2.87 23.70
N VAL A 571 10.62 -2.96 22.83
CA VAL A 571 9.61 -4.02 22.78
C VAL A 571 9.64 -4.63 21.38
N VAL A 572 9.68 -5.95 21.28
CA VAL A 572 9.66 -6.66 19.98
C VAL A 572 8.37 -7.45 19.87
N LEU A 573 7.59 -7.19 18.81
CA LEU A 573 6.37 -7.92 18.54
C LEU A 573 6.66 -9.24 17.85
N THR A 574 6.07 -10.32 18.36
CA THR A 574 6.37 -11.70 17.92
C THR A 574 5.17 -12.42 17.30
N TYR A 575 3.96 -11.87 17.38
CA TYR A 575 2.78 -12.51 16.78
C TYR A 575 2.95 -12.71 15.27
N ALA A 576 2.72 -13.94 14.80
CA ALA A 576 2.93 -14.39 13.42
C ALA A 576 1.63 -14.60 12.65
#